data_3759ddf9394768524ca71c1ebb5d7a92
#
_entry.id   3759ddf9394768524ca71c1ebb5d7a92
#
_cell.length_a   1.000
_cell.length_b   1.000
_cell.length_c   1.000
_cell.angle_alpha   90.00
_cell.angle_beta   90.00
_cell.angle_gamma   90.00
#
_symmetry.space_group_name_H-M   'P 1'
#
loop_
_entity.id
_entity.type
_entity.pdbx_description
1 polymer ?
#
loop_
_entity_poly.entity_id
_entity_poly.type
_entity_poly.pdbx_seq_one_letter_code
_entity_poly.pdbx_strand_id
1 'polypeptide(L)'
;MSYQRRKKEGLLTNLVDYIMAVLAWATFYLVRKIVIEKVPIDQTVWQDSNLYLGLIIIPIGWMLLYSIFEGDRDIYRRSRLSTISQTFLLTFIGSIFLFFTLILDDTIQGYFSFYHSFIALFSIHFFYTILGRTILLTRASNRLKKGLVNFDTLVIGGNRNAVDLYQEINNSKIKTGNRFIGFIDSNGNSTNELAHHLPLLGKISDISQVVQEKEIEEVIIAIETSDHDKVKEILNGLAEFGDQVVVKIIPDMYDILLGTVKMSHVFGAVLIEIEQDLMPRWQRIVKRGIDIVTSLA
;
A
#
# COMPACT_ATOMS: atom_id res chain seq x y z
N MET A 1 -10.82 -1.21 15.42
CA MET A 1 -11.28 -2.23 14.44
C MET A 1 -10.17 -3.25 14.33
N SER A 2 -10.41 -4.54 14.59
CA SER A 2 -9.34 -5.55 14.67
C SER A 2 -8.66 -5.78 13.32
N TYR A 3 -7.40 -6.18 13.31
CA TYR A 3 -6.60 -6.58 12.15
C TYR A 3 -7.37 -7.51 11.19
N GLN A 4 -8.09 -8.48 11.71
CA GLN A 4 -8.92 -9.42 10.94
C GLN A 4 -10.02 -8.73 10.10
N ARG A 5 -10.62 -7.67 10.62
CA ARG A 5 -11.63 -6.91 9.86
C ARG A 5 -11.01 -6.07 8.74
N ARG A 6 -9.77 -5.60 8.92
CA ARG A 6 -9.06 -4.85 7.86
C ARG A 6 -8.63 -5.76 6.72
N LYS A 7 -8.26 -7.00 7.00
CA LYS A 7 -7.98 -8.01 5.97
C LYS A 7 -9.19 -8.22 5.03
N LYS A 8 -10.41 -8.14 5.54
CA LYS A 8 -11.63 -8.18 4.71
C LYS A 8 -11.76 -6.97 3.78
N GLU A 9 -11.21 -5.83 4.14
CA GLU A 9 -11.22 -4.65 3.26
C GLU A 9 -10.20 -4.77 2.12
N GLY A 10 -9.14 -5.54 2.30
CA GLY A 10 -8.25 -5.95 1.20
C GLY A 10 -9.01 -6.76 0.14
N LEU A 11 -9.87 -7.69 0.56
CA LEU A 11 -10.74 -8.42 -0.37
C LEU A 11 -11.73 -7.50 -1.09
N LEU A 12 -12.26 -6.48 -0.41
CA LEU A 12 -13.13 -5.48 -1.04
C LEU A 12 -12.37 -4.67 -2.09
N THR A 13 -11.12 -4.31 -1.82
CA THR A 13 -10.26 -3.61 -2.79
C THR A 13 -10.06 -4.45 -4.05
N ASN A 14 -9.70 -5.72 -3.88
CA ASN A 14 -9.53 -6.65 -4.99
C ASN A 14 -10.83 -6.83 -5.80
N LEU A 15 -11.97 -6.93 -5.12
CA LEU A 15 -13.28 -7.04 -5.79
C LEU A 15 -13.58 -5.78 -6.62
N VAL A 16 -13.32 -4.59 -6.07
CA VAL A 16 -13.53 -3.33 -6.80
C VAL A 16 -12.57 -3.22 -7.98
N ASP A 17 -11.29 -3.54 -7.82
CA ASP A 17 -10.33 -3.54 -8.92
C ASP A 17 -10.77 -4.52 -10.04
N TYR A 18 -11.27 -5.71 -9.69
CA TYR A 18 -11.82 -6.66 -10.65
C TYR A 18 -13.02 -6.09 -11.40
N ILE A 19 -14.02 -5.52 -10.71
CA ILE A 19 -15.20 -4.92 -11.31
C ILE A 19 -14.79 -3.76 -12.25
N MET A 20 -13.86 -2.90 -11.81
CA MET A 20 -13.38 -1.80 -12.63
C MET A 20 -12.63 -2.29 -13.87
N ALA A 21 -11.88 -3.37 -13.79
CA ALA A 21 -11.22 -3.99 -14.93
C ALA A 21 -12.23 -4.60 -15.93
N VAL A 22 -13.31 -5.24 -15.45
CA VAL A 22 -14.41 -5.73 -16.30
C VAL A 22 -15.08 -4.57 -17.04
N LEU A 23 -15.42 -3.49 -16.33
CA LEU A 23 -16.03 -2.30 -16.94
C LEU A 23 -15.09 -1.62 -17.94
N ALA A 24 -13.81 -1.53 -17.60
CA ALA A 24 -12.79 -0.97 -18.50
C ALA A 24 -12.68 -1.78 -19.80
N TRP A 25 -12.63 -3.11 -19.71
CA TRP A 25 -12.57 -3.97 -20.90
C TRP A 25 -13.84 -3.86 -21.74
N ALA A 26 -15.02 -3.93 -21.14
CA ALA A 26 -16.27 -3.77 -21.86
C ALA A 26 -16.35 -2.43 -22.60
N THR A 27 -15.98 -1.34 -21.92
CA THR A 27 -15.96 0.01 -22.53
C THR A 27 -14.93 0.10 -23.65
N PHE A 28 -13.71 -0.41 -23.41
CA PHE A 28 -12.64 -0.42 -24.43
C PHE A 28 -13.09 -1.22 -25.68
N TYR A 29 -13.66 -2.39 -25.48
CA TYR A 29 -14.13 -3.22 -26.59
C TYR A 29 -15.17 -2.49 -27.45
N LEU A 30 -16.16 -1.85 -26.82
CA LEU A 30 -17.18 -1.07 -27.51
C LEU A 30 -16.56 0.14 -28.23
N VAL A 31 -15.69 0.91 -27.57
CA VAL A 31 -15.00 2.06 -28.19
C VAL A 31 -14.18 1.60 -29.39
N ARG A 32 -13.47 0.48 -29.26
CA ARG A 32 -12.69 -0.08 -30.35
C ARG A 32 -13.57 -0.43 -31.54
N LYS A 33 -14.65 -1.18 -31.35
CA LYS A 33 -15.58 -1.59 -32.42
C LYS A 33 -16.24 -0.39 -33.11
N ILE A 34 -16.79 0.55 -32.33
CA ILE A 34 -17.58 1.67 -32.84
C ILE A 34 -16.72 2.77 -33.44
N VAL A 35 -15.68 3.20 -32.69
CA VAL A 35 -14.92 4.41 -33.02
C VAL A 35 -13.72 4.09 -33.93
N ILE A 36 -13.04 2.99 -33.67
CA ILE A 36 -11.78 2.65 -34.36
C ILE A 36 -12.07 1.79 -35.58
N GLU A 37 -12.85 0.69 -35.42
CA GLU A 37 -13.19 -0.23 -36.50
C GLU A 37 -14.39 0.25 -37.32
N LYS A 38 -15.18 1.22 -36.81
CA LYS A 38 -16.39 1.80 -37.44
C LYS A 38 -17.45 0.74 -37.76
N VAL A 39 -17.53 -0.31 -36.95
CA VAL A 39 -18.57 -1.35 -37.07
C VAL A 39 -19.85 -0.86 -36.40
N PRO A 40 -21.03 -0.94 -37.06
CA PRO A 40 -22.30 -0.59 -36.43
C PRO A 40 -22.61 -1.52 -35.26
N ILE A 41 -23.28 -0.97 -34.22
CA ILE A 41 -23.73 -1.78 -33.05
C ILE A 41 -24.94 -2.63 -33.53
N ASP A 42 -24.66 -3.82 -33.97
CA ASP A 42 -25.65 -4.82 -34.31
C ASP A 42 -25.48 -6.09 -33.46
N GLN A 43 -26.26 -7.12 -33.78
CA GLN A 43 -26.18 -8.39 -33.05
C GLN A 43 -24.82 -9.07 -33.14
N THR A 44 -24.02 -8.77 -34.16
CA THR A 44 -22.69 -9.39 -34.36
C THR A 44 -21.70 -8.96 -33.28
N VAL A 45 -21.79 -7.73 -32.79
CA VAL A 45 -20.92 -7.21 -31.69
C VAL A 45 -21.17 -7.96 -30.37
N TRP A 46 -22.45 -8.28 -30.10
CA TRP A 46 -22.85 -9.01 -28.89
C TRP A 46 -22.63 -10.52 -28.99
N GLN A 47 -22.49 -11.06 -30.19
CA GLN A 47 -22.22 -12.48 -30.43
C GLN A 47 -20.70 -12.79 -30.52
N ASP A 48 -19.85 -11.76 -30.46
CA ASP A 48 -18.40 -11.93 -30.55
C ASP A 48 -17.85 -12.61 -29.29
N SER A 49 -17.32 -13.81 -29.46
CA SER A 49 -16.70 -14.59 -28.38
C SER A 49 -15.54 -13.85 -27.72
N ASN A 50 -14.84 -12.98 -28.46
CA ASN A 50 -13.70 -12.23 -27.92
C ASN A 50 -14.13 -11.22 -26.85
N LEU A 51 -15.34 -10.68 -26.93
CA LEU A 51 -15.90 -9.85 -25.86
C LEU A 51 -15.96 -10.63 -24.55
N TYR A 52 -16.58 -11.80 -24.56
CA TYR A 52 -16.83 -12.60 -23.35
C TYR A 52 -15.56 -13.22 -22.79
N LEU A 53 -14.70 -13.74 -23.66
CA LEU A 53 -13.37 -14.24 -23.22
C LEU A 53 -12.55 -13.12 -22.58
N GLY A 54 -12.57 -11.93 -23.19
CA GLY A 54 -11.88 -10.77 -22.64
C GLY A 54 -12.44 -10.30 -21.30
N LEU A 55 -13.77 -10.34 -21.09
CA LEU A 55 -14.40 -10.01 -19.82
C LEU A 55 -13.96 -10.93 -18.66
N ILE A 56 -13.46 -12.12 -18.96
CA ILE A 56 -12.96 -13.07 -17.95
C ILE A 56 -11.44 -12.99 -17.84
N ILE A 57 -10.72 -13.14 -18.95
CA ILE A 57 -9.26 -13.32 -18.96
C ILE A 57 -8.54 -12.01 -18.61
N ILE A 58 -8.98 -10.87 -19.18
CA ILE A 58 -8.29 -9.60 -19.00
C ILE A 58 -8.35 -9.09 -17.57
N PRO A 59 -9.50 -9.09 -16.85
CA PRO A 59 -9.54 -8.73 -15.44
C PRO A 59 -8.68 -9.65 -14.56
N ILE A 60 -8.62 -10.95 -14.85
CA ILE A 60 -7.75 -11.88 -14.12
C ILE A 60 -6.28 -11.51 -14.34
N GLY A 61 -5.87 -11.19 -15.57
CA GLY A 61 -4.52 -10.71 -15.88
C GLY A 61 -4.14 -9.45 -15.10
N TRP A 62 -5.06 -8.46 -15.02
CA TRP A 62 -4.86 -7.26 -14.21
C TRP A 62 -4.75 -7.56 -12.72
N MET A 63 -5.59 -8.47 -12.19
CA MET A 63 -5.50 -8.88 -10.79
C MET A 63 -4.17 -9.54 -10.46
N LEU A 64 -3.65 -10.39 -11.36
CA LEU A 64 -2.32 -10.99 -11.22
C LEU A 64 -1.23 -9.90 -11.20
N LEU A 65 -1.28 -8.96 -12.13
CA LEU A 65 -0.34 -7.84 -12.17
C LEU A 65 -0.36 -7.03 -10.87
N TYR A 66 -1.55 -6.66 -10.37
CA TYR A 66 -1.67 -5.92 -9.11
C TYR A 66 -1.18 -6.73 -7.91
N SER A 67 -1.47 -8.03 -7.85
CA SER A 67 -1.02 -8.89 -6.73
C SER A 67 0.51 -9.00 -6.66
N ILE A 68 1.18 -8.99 -7.81
CA ILE A 68 2.65 -9.07 -7.89
C ILE A 68 3.30 -7.77 -7.39
N PHE A 69 2.78 -6.62 -7.82
CA PHE A 69 3.46 -5.34 -7.61
C PHE A 69 2.96 -4.55 -6.40
N GLU A 70 1.70 -4.70 -6.00
CA GLU A 70 1.13 -3.88 -4.92
C GLU A 70 1.17 -4.54 -3.55
N GLY A 71 1.17 -5.87 -3.49
CA GLY A 71 1.14 -6.60 -2.21
C GLY A 71 -0.13 -6.34 -1.38
N ASP A 72 -0.11 -6.82 -0.12
CA ASP A 72 -1.23 -6.72 0.82
C ASP A 72 -1.16 -5.45 1.70
N ARG A 73 -0.75 -4.31 1.13
CA ARG A 73 -0.67 -3.06 1.91
C ARG A 73 -2.06 -2.60 2.34
N ASP A 74 -2.18 -2.30 3.64
CA ASP A 74 -3.43 -1.82 4.24
C ASP A 74 -3.90 -0.52 3.56
N ILE A 75 -5.15 -0.49 3.09
CA ILE A 75 -5.75 0.66 2.41
C ILE A 75 -5.74 1.94 3.27
N TYR A 76 -5.79 1.79 4.59
CA TYR A 76 -5.77 2.92 5.53
C TYR A 76 -4.41 3.61 5.63
N ARG A 77 -3.34 2.95 5.17
CA ARG A 77 -1.95 3.43 5.18
C ARG A 77 -1.49 3.90 3.80
N ARG A 78 -2.30 3.72 2.76
CA ARG A 78 -1.96 4.15 1.38
C ARG A 78 -2.14 5.65 1.21
N SER A 79 -1.15 6.32 0.61
CA SER A 79 -1.30 7.72 0.19
C SER A 79 -1.99 7.79 -1.19
N ARG A 80 -2.76 8.86 -1.41
CA ARG A 80 -3.44 9.09 -2.70
C ARG A 80 -2.44 9.23 -3.84
N LEU A 81 -1.37 10.02 -3.63
CA LEU A 81 -0.36 10.26 -4.65
C LEU A 81 0.37 8.97 -5.03
N SER A 82 0.79 8.18 -4.05
CA SER A 82 1.43 6.88 -4.30
C SER A 82 0.51 5.94 -5.07
N THR A 83 -0.79 5.90 -4.74
CA THR A 83 -1.77 5.08 -5.46
C THR A 83 -1.94 5.53 -6.91
N ILE A 84 -2.01 6.84 -7.18
CA ILE A 84 -2.11 7.38 -8.55
C ILE A 84 -0.87 7.01 -9.36
N SER A 85 0.33 7.28 -8.82
CA SER A 85 1.60 7.00 -9.51
C SER A 85 1.77 5.51 -9.80
N GLN A 86 1.46 4.66 -8.84
CA GLN A 86 1.58 3.21 -8.98
C GLN A 86 0.55 2.67 -9.98
N THR A 87 -0.71 3.15 -9.91
CA THR A 87 -1.76 2.77 -10.88
C THR A 87 -1.38 3.20 -12.29
N PHE A 88 -0.84 4.41 -12.47
CA PHE A 88 -0.38 4.89 -13.76
C PHE A 88 0.71 3.96 -14.34
N LEU A 89 1.73 3.66 -13.55
CA LEU A 89 2.84 2.81 -13.99
C LEU A 89 2.37 1.39 -14.35
N LEU A 90 1.55 0.77 -13.49
CA LEU A 90 1.07 -0.58 -13.73
C LEU A 90 0.11 -0.65 -14.91
N THR A 91 -0.78 0.34 -15.06
CA THR A 91 -1.66 0.43 -16.23
C THR A 91 -0.86 0.61 -17.51
N PHE A 92 0.19 1.42 -17.48
CA PHE A 92 1.05 1.61 -18.64
C PHE A 92 1.76 0.31 -19.05
N ILE A 93 2.38 -0.39 -18.10
CA ILE A 93 3.05 -1.68 -18.34
C ILE A 93 2.06 -2.73 -18.84
N GLY A 94 0.90 -2.88 -18.18
CA GLY A 94 -0.11 -3.85 -18.57
C GLY A 94 -0.73 -3.54 -19.93
N SER A 95 -0.93 -2.25 -20.26
CA SER A 95 -1.43 -1.85 -21.58
C SER A 95 -0.42 -2.14 -22.70
N ILE A 96 0.88 -1.97 -22.46
CA ILE A 96 1.93 -2.37 -23.40
C ILE A 96 1.86 -3.89 -23.62
N PHE A 97 1.77 -4.67 -22.54
CA PHE A 97 1.69 -6.12 -22.65
C PHE A 97 0.46 -6.58 -23.45
N LEU A 98 -0.71 -6.03 -23.15
CA LEU A 98 -1.95 -6.34 -23.87
C LEU A 98 -1.90 -5.86 -25.33
N PHE A 99 -1.25 -4.73 -25.60
CA PHE A 99 -1.08 -4.24 -26.94
C PHE A 99 -0.30 -5.23 -27.81
N PHE A 100 0.83 -5.72 -27.32
CA PHE A 100 1.65 -6.67 -28.07
C PHE A 100 1.02 -8.08 -28.18
N THR A 101 0.21 -8.49 -27.21
CA THR A 101 -0.38 -9.84 -27.19
C THR A 101 -1.72 -9.95 -27.91
N LEU A 102 -2.52 -8.88 -27.95
CA LEU A 102 -3.88 -8.94 -28.44
C LEU A 102 -4.18 -7.97 -29.59
N ILE A 103 -3.48 -6.85 -29.67
CA ILE A 103 -3.85 -5.78 -30.62
C ILE A 103 -2.95 -5.81 -31.85
N LEU A 104 -1.69 -6.21 -31.70
CA LEU A 104 -0.74 -6.19 -32.81
C LEU A 104 -1.03 -7.24 -33.87
N ASP A 105 -1.60 -8.39 -33.48
CA ASP A 105 -1.91 -9.51 -34.37
C ASP A 105 -3.26 -9.36 -35.13
N ASP A 106 -3.96 -8.26 -34.90
CA ASP A 106 -5.26 -7.98 -35.49
C ASP A 106 -5.12 -7.34 -36.88
N THR A 107 -5.90 -7.78 -37.85
CA THR A 107 -5.93 -7.28 -39.23
C THR A 107 -6.53 -5.88 -39.36
N ILE A 108 -6.09 -4.94 -38.55
CA ILE A 108 -6.58 -3.55 -38.56
C ILE A 108 -5.92 -2.79 -39.70
N GLN A 109 -6.71 -2.16 -40.55
CA GLN A 109 -6.22 -1.34 -41.64
C GLN A 109 -5.67 0.01 -41.12
N GLY A 110 -4.34 0.11 -41.05
CA GLY A 110 -3.62 1.38 -40.85
C GLY A 110 -2.96 1.56 -39.48
N TYR A 111 -1.73 2.10 -39.50
CA TYR A 111 -0.94 2.34 -38.28
C TYR A 111 -1.61 3.25 -37.25
N PHE A 112 -2.42 4.21 -37.67
CA PHE A 112 -3.13 5.13 -36.77
C PHE A 112 -4.13 4.40 -35.85
N SER A 113 -4.74 3.32 -36.32
CA SER A 113 -5.71 2.54 -35.53
C SER A 113 -5.04 1.84 -34.34
N PHE A 114 -3.80 1.41 -34.49
CA PHE A 114 -3.03 0.81 -33.38
C PHE A 114 -2.74 1.84 -32.26
N TYR A 115 -2.32 3.06 -32.63
CA TYR A 115 -2.08 4.11 -31.61
C TYR A 115 -3.36 4.49 -30.88
N HIS A 116 -4.48 4.64 -31.61
CA HIS A 116 -5.78 4.94 -30.99
C HIS A 116 -6.24 3.81 -30.06
N SER A 117 -6.05 2.56 -30.45
CA SER A 117 -6.39 1.40 -29.62
C SER A 117 -5.54 1.37 -28.35
N PHE A 118 -4.24 1.62 -28.44
CA PHE A 118 -3.35 1.68 -27.27
C PHE A 118 -3.75 2.80 -26.30
N ILE A 119 -3.94 4.02 -26.83
CA ILE A 119 -4.32 5.19 -26.03
C ILE A 119 -5.69 4.97 -25.38
N ALA A 120 -6.66 4.42 -26.13
CA ALA A 120 -7.98 4.10 -25.61
C ALA A 120 -7.91 3.05 -24.48
N LEU A 121 -7.20 1.95 -24.71
CA LEU A 121 -7.01 0.90 -23.69
C LEU A 121 -6.39 1.46 -22.41
N PHE A 122 -5.27 2.17 -22.54
CA PHE A 122 -4.59 2.78 -21.40
C PHE A 122 -5.49 3.77 -20.65
N SER A 123 -6.10 4.73 -21.37
CA SER A 123 -6.87 5.80 -20.76
C SER A 123 -8.13 5.30 -20.09
N ILE A 124 -8.86 4.37 -20.74
CA ILE A 124 -10.09 3.79 -20.19
C ILE A 124 -9.77 2.96 -18.94
N HIS A 125 -8.77 2.08 -19.03
CA HIS A 125 -8.40 1.23 -17.88
C HIS A 125 -7.89 2.06 -16.71
N PHE A 126 -7.01 3.03 -16.96
CA PHE A 126 -6.51 3.94 -15.93
C PHE A 126 -7.65 4.71 -15.27
N PHE A 127 -8.59 5.27 -16.06
CA PHE A 127 -9.72 6.02 -15.54
C PHE A 127 -10.60 5.18 -14.60
N TYR A 128 -11.02 3.99 -15.03
CA TYR A 128 -11.86 3.12 -14.20
C TYR A 128 -11.14 2.67 -12.94
N THR A 129 -9.89 2.24 -13.04
CA THR A 129 -9.12 1.79 -11.89
C THR A 129 -8.89 2.91 -10.88
N ILE A 130 -8.49 4.12 -11.34
CA ILE A 130 -8.27 5.23 -10.42
C ILE A 130 -9.57 5.74 -9.79
N LEU A 131 -10.69 5.68 -10.50
CA LEU A 131 -12.00 6.01 -9.98
C LEU A 131 -12.39 5.08 -8.82
N GLY A 132 -12.31 3.76 -9.02
CA GLY A 132 -12.61 2.77 -7.98
C GLY A 132 -11.71 2.92 -6.76
N ARG A 133 -10.41 3.05 -6.98
CA ARG A 133 -9.43 3.23 -5.90
C ARG A 133 -9.61 4.54 -5.14
N THR A 134 -9.92 5.64 -5.82
CA THR A 134 -10.18 6.94 -5.16
C THR A 134 -11.41 6.90 -4.29
N ILE A 135 -12.48 6.22 -4.71
CA ILE A 135 -13.68 6.02 -3.91
C ILE A 135 -13.34 5.23 -2.64
N LEU A 136 -12.61 4.13 -2.76
CA LEU A 136 -12.19 3.30 -1.62
C LEU A 136 -11.27 4.06 -0.65
N LEU A 137 -10.26 4.76 -1.17
CA LEU A 137 -9.35 5.58 -0.35
C LEU A 137 -10.08 6.70 0.38
N THR A 138 -11.05 7.34 -0.27
CA THR A 138 -11.86 8.39 0.35
C THR A 138 -12.71 7.81 1.48
N ARG A 139 -13.33 6.64 1.27
CA ARG A 139 -14.07 5.92 2.31
C ARG A 139 -13.16 5.55 3.48
N ALA A 140 -11.98 4.97 3.20
CA ALA A 140 -11.01 4.60 4.22
C ALA A 140 -10.54 5.82 5.03
N SER A 141 -10.13 6.91 4.36
CA SER A 141 -9.73 8.16 5.01
C SER A 141 -10.83 8.75 5.89
N ASN A 142 -12.08 8.73 5.43
CA ASN A 142 -13.20 9.25 6.21
C ASN A 142 -13.46 8.39 7.47
N ARG A 143 -13.31 7.08 7.37
CA ARG A 143 -13.45 6.17 8.53
C ARG A 143 -12.33 6.38 9.55
N LEU A 144 -11.09 6.59 9.07
CA LEU A 144 -9.94 6.89 9.92
C LEU A 144 -10.16 8.20 10.67
N LYS A 145 -10.52 9.28 9.96
CA LYS A 145 -10.81 10.60 10.56
C LYS A 145 -11.92 10.57 11.58
N LYS A 146 -12.93 9.69 11.41
CA LYS A 146 -14.02 9.48 12.38
C LYS A 146 -13.61 8.62 13.59
N GLY A 147 -12.38 8.11 13.64
CA GLY A 147 -11.88 7.23 14.70
C GLY A 147 -12.56 5.85 14.72
N LEU A 148 -13.14 5.42 13.60
CA LEU A 148 -13.75 4.09 13.47
C LEU A 148 -12.71 2.99 13.25
N VAL A 149 -11.51 3.37 12.84
CA VAL A 149 -10.35 2.49 12.63
C VAL A 149 -9.20 3.02 13.45
N ASN A 150 -8.60 2.14 14.26
CA ASN A 150 -7.46 2.46 15.09
C ASN A 150 -6.41 1.38 14.91
N PHE A 151 -5.15 1.78 15.06
CA PHE A 151 -3.97 0.93 15.08
C PHE A 151 -3.43 0.90 16.51
N ASP A 152 -3.28 -0.27 17.07
CA ASP A 152 -2.70 -0.43 18.40
C ASP A 152 -1.22 -0.10 18.35
N THR A 153 -0.87 1.02 18.99
CA THR A 153 0.42 1.68 18.86
C THR A 153 1.19 1.57 20.18
N LEU A 154 2.42 1.07 20.08
CA LEU A 154 3.40 1.00 21.16
C LEU A 154 4.44 2.10 20.97
N VAL A 155 4.78 2.81 22.03
CA VAL A 155 5.90 3.78 22.02
C VAL A 155 7.13 3.14 22.66
N ILE A 156 8.28 3.29 22.03
CA ILE A 156 9.57 2.88 22.62
C ILE A 156 10.35 4.13 23.00
N GLY A 157 10.57 4.30 24.30
CA GLY A 157 11.15 5.48 24.92
C GLY A 157 10.17 6.15 25.87
N GLY A 158 10.69 6.70 26.97
CA GLY A 158 9.89 7.36 28.02
C GLY A 158 10.32 8.82 28.27
N ASN A 159 11.21 9.35 27.44
CA ASN A 159 11.81 10.68 27.58
C ASN A 159 10.86 11.79 27.05
N ARG A 160 11.36 13.03 27.11
CA ARG A 160 10.65 14.22 26.65
C ARG A 160 10.16 14.12 25.21
N ASN A 161 10.98 13.57 24.30
CA ASN A 161 10.62 13.40 22.89
C ASN A 161 9.39 12.50 22.74
N ALA A 162 9.29 11.44 23.54
CA ALA A 162 8.13 10.55 23.53
C ALA A 162 6.85 11.23 24.07
N VAL A 163 7.00 12.11 25.08
CA VAL A 163 5.87 12.91 25.60
C VAL A 163 5.38 13.90 24.55
N ASP A 164 6.31 14.64 23.95
CA ASP A 164 5.99 15.64 22.93
C ASP A 164 5.29 14.99 21.72
N LEU A 165 5.79 13.86 21.24
CA LEU A 165 5.15 13.05 20.20
C LEU A 165 3.74 12.62 20.59
N TYR A 166 3.58 12.05 21.79
CA TYR A 166 2.28 11.59 22.28
C TYR A 166 1.28 12.75 22.32
N GLN A 167 1.68 13.89 22.86
CA GLN A 167 0.83 15.09 22.94
C GLN A 167 0.48 15.63 21.56
N GLU A 168 1.43 15.68 20.63
CA GLU A 168 1.21 16.15 19.28
C GLU A 168 0.18 15.27 18.53
N ILE A 169 0.33 13.95 18.58
CA ILE A 169 -0.59 13.02 17.93
C ILE A 169 -1.95 13.04 18.62
N ASN A 170 -2.00 13.01 19.95
CA ASN A 170 -3.24 12.93 20.71
C ASN A 170 -4.08 14.22 20.63
N ASN A 171 -3.43 15.38 20.57
CA ASN A 171 -4.06 16.71 20.48
C ASN A 171 -4.36 17.12 19.04
N SER A 172 -3.91 16.35 18.05
CA SER A 172 -4.16 16.63 16.65
C SER A 172 -5.67 16.64 16.35
N LYS A 173 -6.14 17.68 15.65
CA LYS A 173 -7.54 17.77 15.18
C LYS A 173 -7.90 16.66 14.19
N ILE A 174 -6.90 16.11 13.51
CA ILE A 174 -7.08 15.05 12.53
C ILE A 174 -6.59 13.74 13.16
N LYS A 175 -7.51 12.82 13.42
CA LYS A 175 -7.17 11.52 13.97
C LYS A 175 -6.38 10.71 12.95
N THR A 176 -5.19 10.29 13.37
CA THR A 176 -4.26 9.45 12.58
C THR A 176 -4.57 7.96 12.70
N GLY A 177 -5.46 7.60 13.63
CA GLY A 177 -5.81 6.23 13.94
C GLY A 177 -4.93 5.58 15.00
N ASN A 178 -3.93 6.26 15.52
CA ASN A 178 -3.10 5.71 16.61
C ASN A 178 -3.91 5.56 17.89
N ARG A 179 -3.93 4.35 18.46
CA ARG A 179 -4.42 4.04 19.79
C ARG A 179 -3.22 3.60 20.62
N PHE A 180 -2.70 4.51 21.43
CA PHE A 180 -1.56 4.23 22.27
C PHE A 180 -1.94 3.24 23.38
N ILE A 181 -1.32 2.05 23.37
CA ILE A 181 -1.58 0.98 24.36
C ILE A 181 -0.67 1.14 25.56
N GLY A 182 0.54 1.63 25.38
CA GLY A 182 1.54 1.86 26.41
C GLY A 182 2.89 2.16 25.83
N PHE A 183 3.90 2.12 26.67
CA PHE A 183 5.29 2.35 26.24
C PHE A 183 6.26 1.34 26.84
N ILE A 184 7.41 1.21 26.19
CA ILE A 184 8.56 0.42 26.65
C ILE A 184 9.67 1.38 27.08
N ASP A 185 10.25 1.14 28.25
CA ASP A 185 11.39 1.90 28.74
C ASP A 185 12.68 1.49 28.01
N SER A 186 13.35 2.48 27.43
CA SER A 186 14.62 2.29 26.71
C SER A 186 15.88 2.53 27.58
N ASN A 187 15.73 3.15 28.76
CA ASN A 187 16.89 3.62 29.54
C ASN A 187 17.05 2.93 30.90
N GLY A 188 16.04 2.17 31.35
CA GLY A 188 16.07 1.51 32.67
C GLY A 188 16.05 2.48 33.86
N ASN A 189 15.72 3.74 33.64
CA ASN A 189 15.77 4.80 34.63
C ASN A 189 14.37 5.24 35.08
N SER A 190 14.27 5.62 36.34
CA SER A 190 13.05 6.00 37.06
C SER A 190 12.38 7.31 36.59
N THR A 191 12.94 8.04 35.61
CA THR A 191 12.45 9.33 35.14
C THR A 191 11.73 9.22 33.77
N ASN A 192 10.79 8.28 33.69
CA ASN A 192 9.96 8.16 32.50
C ASN A 192 8.81 9.17 32.56
N GLU A 193 8.97 10.34 31.95
CA GLU A 193 7.93 11.37 31.92
C GLU A 193 6.64 10.87 31.24
N LEU A 194 6.75 9.95 30.28
CA LEU A 194 5.61 9.35 29.58
C LEU A 194 4.73 8.47 30.51
N ALA A 195 5.27 8.00 31.65
CA ALA A 195 4.50 7.21 32.62
C ALA A 195 3.33 7.98 33.25
N HIS A 196 3.32 9.32 33.17
CA HIS A 196 2.17 10.13 33.56
C HIS A 196 0.99 10.04 32.57
N HIS A 197 1.22 9.56 31.35
CA HIS A 197 0.24 9.53 30.27
C HIS A 197 -0.11 8.12 29.81
N LEU A 198 0.87 7.21 29.79
CA LEU A 198 0.72 5.85 29.29
C LEU A 198 1.28 4.81 30.27
N PRO A 199 0.70 3.61 30.32
CA PRO A 199 1.22 2.53 31.16
C PRO A 199 2.58 2.02 30.62
N LEU A 200 3.52 1.76 31.55
CA LEU A 200 4.75 1.06 31.25
C LEU A 200 4.46 -0.42 31.05
N LEU A 201 4.84 -0.97 29.90
CA LEU A 201 4.57 -2.37 29.55
C LEU A 201 5.78 -3.31 29.67
N GLY A 202 7.00 -2.75 29.79
CA GLY A 202 8.22 -3.54 29.91
C GLY A 202 9.47 -2.77 29.53
N LYS A 203 10.54 -3.52 29.26
CA LYS A 203 11.84 -3.04 28.80
C LYS A 203 12.09 -3.47 27.35
N ILE A 204 13.19 -3.03 26.74
CA ILE A 204 13.56 -3.41 25.36
C ILE A 204 13.60 -4.93 25.17
N SER A 205 14.09 -5.69 26.19
CA SER A 205 14.11 -7.16 26.15
C SER A 205 12.73 -7.81 25.98
N ASP A 206 11.67 -7.10 26.37
CA ASP A 206 10.31 -7.64 26.44
C ASP A 206 9.50 -7.28 25.18
N ILE A 207 10.10 -6.61 24.20
CA ILE A 207 9.44 -6.06 23.00
C ILE A 207 8.62 -7.14 22.28
N SER A 208 9.24 -8.27 21.93
CA SER A 208 8.58 -9.34 21.18
C SER A 208 7.36 -9.87 21.92
N GLN A 209 7.50 -10.10 23.22
CA GLN A 209 6.40 -10.58 24.05
C GLN A 209 5.25 -9.56 24.12
N VAL A 210 5.57 -8.28 24.37
CA VAL A 210 4.55 -7.21 24.45
C VAL A 210 3.83 -7.04 23.11
N VAL A 211 4.55 -7.06 22.01
CA VAL A 211 3.97 -6.94 20.66
C VAL A 211 2.99 -8.09 20.39
N GLN A 212 3.36 -9.31 20.75
CA GLN A 212 2.51 -10.48 20.54
C GLN A 212 1.30 -10.49 21.47
N GLU A 213 1.49 -10.26 22.79
CA GLU A 213 0.40 -10.31 23.77
C GLU A 213 -0.64 -9.19 23.59
N LYS A 214 -0.20 -8.02 23.17
CA LYS A 214 -1.05 -6.84 22.98
C LYS A 214 -1.54 -6.65 21.56
N GLU A 215 -1.20 -7.57 20.64
CA GLU A 215 -1.53 -7.48 19.21
C GLU A 215 -1.15 -6.11 18.62
N ILE A 216 0.06 -5.61 18.92
CA ILE A 216 0.55 -4.31 18.49
C ILE A 216 0.70 -4.30 16.96
N GLU A 217 0.20 -3.25 16.33
CA GLU A 217 0.20 -3.08 14.88
C GLU A 217 1.15 -1.99 14.40
N GLU A 218 1.54 -1.10 15.32
CA GLU A 218 2.44 0.00 15.04
C GLU A 218 3.37 0.25 16.23
N VAL A 219 4.65 0.39 15.95
CA VAL A 219 5.67 0.73 16.95
C VAL A 219 6.28 2.06 16.55
N ILE A 220 6.31 3.02 17.48
CA ILE A 220 6.94 4.31 17.28
C ILE A 220 8.18 4.39 18.18
N ILE A 221 9.35 4.44 17.57
CA ILE A 221 10.64 4.57 18.26
C ILE A 221 10.87 6.05 18.55
N ALA A 222 10.79 6.43 19.81
CA ALA A 222 10.92 7.80 20.30
C ALA A 222 12.18 7.99 21.14
N ILE A 223 13.27 7.34 20.75
CA ILE A 223 14.61 7.51 21.33
C ILE A 223 15.48 8.33 20.38
N GLU A 224 16.62 8.81 20.89
CA GLU A 224 17.58 9.51 20.02
C GLU A 224 18.14 8.54 18.96
N THR A 225 18.11 8.94 17.69
CA THR A 225 18.63 8.12 16.57
C THR A 225 20.14 7.93 16.65
N SER A 226 20.83 8.79 17.39
CA SER A 226 22.26 8.66 17.72
C SER A 226 22.60 7.40 18.54
N ASP A 227 21.62 6.82 19.24
CA ASP A 227 21.79 5.57 20.02
C ASP A 227 21.61 4.34 19.11
N HIS A 228 22.50 4.19 18.14
CA HIS A 228 22.41 3.17 17.09
C HIS A 228 22.31 1.73 17.62
N ASP A 229 22.97 1.44 18.74
CA ASP A 229 22.96 0.08 19.32
C ASP A 229 21.56 -0.28 19.83
N LYS A 230 20.89 0.64 20.52
CA LYS A 230 19.52 0.43 20.99
C LYS A 230 18.51 0.35 19.83
N VAL A 231 18.65 1.23 18.84
CA VAL A 231 17.80 1.16 17.63
C VAL A 231 17.95 -0.20 16.97
N LYS A 232 19.18 -0.72 16.85
CA LYS A 232 19.44 -2.04 16.28
C LYS A 232 18.84 -3.17 17.12
N GLU A 233 18.95 -3.10 18.45
CA GLU A 233 18.35 -4.08 19.37
C GLU A 233 16.83 -4.11 19.21
N ILE A 234 16.18 -2.93 19.17
CA ILE A 234 14.75 -2.79 18.95
C ILE A 234 14.32 -3.40 17.61
N LEU A 235 15.03 -3.05 16.53
CA LEU A 235 14.72 -3.56 15.19
C LEU A 235 14.90 -5.08 15.11
N ASN A 236 15.90 -5.64 15.77
CA ASN A 236 16.09 -7.09 15.84
C ASN A 236 14.94 -7.77 16.59
N GLY A 237 14.47 -7.18 17.71
CA GLY A 237 13.30 -7.70 18.44
C GLY A 237 12.00 -7.62 17.68
N LEU A 238 11.91 -6.73 16.68
CA LEU A 238 10.71 -6.57 15.83
C LEU A 238 10.81 -7.35 14.51
N ALA A 239 11.99 -7.84 14.14
CA ALA A 239 12.25 -8.46 12.83
C ALA A 239 11.38 -9.71 12.55
N GLU A 240 10.99 -10.45 13.59
CA GLU A 240 10.14 -11.64 13.46
C GLU A 240 8.71 -11.32 13.02
N PHE A 241 8.24 -10.09 13.25
CA PHE A 241 6.88 -9.65 12.89
C PHE A 241 6.76 -9.17 11.45
N GLY A 242 7.87 -8.84 10.78
CA GLY A 242 7.92 -8.41 9.38
C GLY A 242 6.87 -7.32 9.05
N ASP A 243 6.10 -7.53 7.98
CA ASP A 243 5.07 -6.60 7.52
C ASP A 243 3.83 -6.49 8.44
N GLN A 244 3.75 -7.30 9.50
CA GLN A 244 2.59 -7.26 10.42
C GLN A 244 2.64 -6.04 11.34
N VAL A 245 3.84 -5.57 11.68
CA VAL A 245 4.07 -4.43 12.55
C VAL A 245 4.78 -3.34 11.78
N VAL A 246 4.15 -2.18 11.68
CA VAL A 246 4.78 -1.01 11.07
C VAL A 246 5.65 -0.31 12.08
N VAL A 247 6.93 -0.15 11.76
CA VAL A 247 7.90 0.51 12.62
C VAL A 247 8.15 1.92 12.11
N LYS A 248 7.98 2.90 12.97
CA LYS A 248 8.25 4.31 12.71
C LYS A 248 9.27 4.84 13.72
N ILE A 249 10.07 5.78 13.30
CA ILE A 249 11.06 6.45 14.18
C ILE A 249 10.90 7.95 14.05
N ILE A 250 11.12 8.66 15.15
CA ILE A 250 11.27 10.12 15.15
C ILE A 250 12.62 10.44 14.52
N PRO A 251 12.69 11.20 13.40
CA PRO A 251 13.96 11.59 12.81
C PRO A 251 14.73 12.55 13.75
N ASP A 252 16.03 12.41 13.79
CA ASP A 252 16.87 13.42 14.40
C ASP A 252 17.00 14.66 13.50
N MET A 253 17.33 15.80 14.10
CA MET A 253 17.51 17.05 13.36
C MET A 253 18.56 16.90 12.23
N TYR A 254 19.57 16.06 12.43
CA TYR A 254 20.59 15.75 11.42
C TYR A 254 20.01 15.01 10.21
N ASP A 255 19.14 14.05 10.43
CA ASP A 255 18.49 13.28 9.35
C ASP A 255 17.63 14.18 8.46
N ILE A 256 16.97 15.18 9.10
CA ILE A 256 16.15 16.18 8.40
C ILE A 256 17.02 17.12 7.57
N LEU A 257 18.13 17.60 8.14
CA LEU A 257 19.04 18.56 7.47
C LEU A 257 19.78 17.94 6.28
N LEU A 258 20.15 16.66 6.37
CA LEU A 258 20.84 15.94 5.31
C LEU A 258 19.90 15.55 4.13
N GLY A 259 18.59 15.71 4.27
CA GLY A 259 17.63 15.40 3.21
C GLY A 259 17.58 13.90 2.81
N THR A 260 18.20 13.03 3.62
CA THR A 260 18.33 11.60 3.36
C THR A 260 17.03 10.83 3.57
N VAL A 261 16.03 11.49 4.13
CA VAL A 261 14.82 10.85 4.65
C VAL A 261 13.60 11.17 3.81
N LYS A 262 12.88 10.15 3.35
CA LYS A 262 11.51 10.29 2.86
C LYS A 262 10.57 10.55 4.04
N MET A 263 10.28 11.81 4.30
CA MET A 263 9.36 12.20 5.36
C MET A 263 7.94 11.76 4.99
N SER A 264 7.37 10.85 5.76
CA SER A 264 5.93 10.62 5.79
C SER A 264 5.32 11.59 6.81
N HIS A 265 4.75 12.69 6.34
CA HIS A 265 4.01 13.60 7.21
C HIS A 265 2.73 12.91 7.69
N VAL A 266 2.75 12.39 8.90
CA VAL A 266 1.55 12.04 9.64
C VAL A 266 1.15 13.32 10.38
N PHE A 267 0.32 14.15 9.77
CA PHE A 267 -0.33 15.36 10.29
C PHE A 267 0.26 15.90 11.61
N GLY A 268 1.41 16.60 11.51
CA GLY A 268 2.05 17.27 12.64
C GLY A 268 3.38 16.63 13.04
N ALA A 269 3.39 15.38 13.46
CA ALA A 269 4.62 14.68 13.81
C ALA A 269 5.35 14.19 12.54
N VAL A 270 6.62 14.54 12.42
CA VAL A 270 7.48 14.01 11.36
C VAL A 270 7.96 12.63 11.82
N LEU A 271 7.50 11.58 11.14
CA LEU A 271 7.89 10.19 11.40
C LEU A 271 8.45 9.57 10.13
N ILE A 272 9.47 8.73 10.30
CA ILE A 272 10.07 7.92 9.25
C ILE A 272 9.56 6.49 9.41
N GLU A 273 8.97 5.93 8.38
CA GLU A 273 8.65 4.51 8.34
C GLU A 273 9.89 3.71 7.94
N ILE A 274 10.25 2.74 8.78
CA ILE A 274 11.39 1.84 8.52
C ILE A 274 10.84 0.62 7.80
N GLU A 275 11.16 0.48 6.52
CA GLU A 275 10.87 -0.75 5.76
C GLU A 275 11.85 -1.84 6.23
N GLN A 276 11.33 -2.89 6.88
CA GLN A 276 12.14 -4.02 7.36
C GLN A 276 12.56 -4.95 6.21
N ASP A 277 11.81 -4.96 5.11
CA ASP A 277 12.10 -5.74 3.93
C ASP A 277 13.05 -5.00 2.98
N LEU A 278 14.30 -5.50 2.86
CA LEU A 278 15.31 -4.97 1.94
C LEU A 278 14.94 -5.18 0.46
N MET A 279 14.04 -6.09 0.15
CA MET A 279 13.71 -6.47 -1.22
C MET A 279 12.19 -6.35 -1.48
N PRO A 280 11.75 -5.43 -2.37
CA PRO A 280 10.37 -5.33 -2.77
C PRO A 280 9.77 -6.67 -3.24
N ARG A 281 8.49 -6.89 -2.97
CA ARG A 281 7.80 -8.15 -3.25
C ARG A 281 7.94 -8.62 -4.70
N TRP A 282 7.84 -7.71 -5.67
CA TRP A 282 8.00 -8.02 -7.08
C TRP A 282 9.40 -8.58 -7.41
N GLN A 283 10.45 -8.03 -6.78
CA GLN A 283 11.82 -8.55 -6.97
C GLN A 283 11.96 -9.96 -6.41
N ARG A 284 11.34 -10.27 -5.27
CA ARG A 284 11.30 -11.63 -4.72
C ARG A 284 10.61 -12.61 -5.66
N ILE A 285 9.50 -12.22 -6.29
CA ILE A 285 8.77 -13.06 -7.24
C ILE A 285 9.58 -13.29 -8.51
N VAL A 286 10.17 -12.23 -9.08
CA VAL A 286 11.03 -12.32 -10.27
C VAL A 286 12.25 -13.19 -9.97
N LYS A 287 12.93 -12.94 -8.85
CA LYS A 287 14.06 -13.77 -8.43
C LYS A 287 13.67 -15.24 -8.35
N ARG A 288 12.56 -15.55 -7.65
CA ARG A 288 12.09 -16.94 -7.52
C ARG A 288 11.73 -17.57 -8.87
N GLY A 289 11.16 -16.80 -9.78
CA GLY A 289 10.91 -17.23 -11.17
C GLY A 289 12.20 -17.58 -11.89
N ILE A 290 13.21 -16.72 -11.81
CA ILE A 290 14.53 -16.94 -12.40
C ILE A 290 15.18 -18.20 -11.78
N ASP A 291 15.17 -18.33 -10.45
CA ASP A 291 15.74 -19.46 -9.73
C ASP A 291 15.11 -20.78 -10.17
N ILE A 292 13.78 -20.82 -10.36
CA ILE A 292 13.07 -22.00 -10.86
C ILE A 292 13.49 -22.34 -12.30
N VAL A 293 13.49 -21.35 -13.19
CA VAL A 293 13.85 -21.54 -14.60
C VAL A 293 15.29 -22.04 -14.71
N THR A 294 16.23 -21.43 -13.97
CA THR A 294 17.64 -21.84 -13.99
C THR A 294 17.89 -23.18 -13.33
N SER A 295 17.04 -23.60 -12.38
CA SER A 295 17.17 -24.93 -11.75
C SER A 295 16.58 -26.06 -12.59
N LEU A 296 15.72 -25.74 -13.57
CA LEU A 296 15.11 -26.71 -14.49
C LEU A 296 15.86 -26.82 -15.82
N ALA A 297 16.80 -25.91 -16.12
CA ALA A 297 17.65 -25.90 -17.30
C ALA A 297 18.96 -26.66 -17.03
#